data_0b4c47af238986414b8061fd132f514f
#
_entry.id   0b4c47af238986414b8061fd132f514f
#
_cell.length_a   1.000
_cell.length_b   1.000
_cell.length_c   1.000
_cell.angle_alpha   90.00
_cell.angle_beta   90.00
_cell.angle_gamma   90.00
#
_symmetry.space_group_name_H-M   'P 1'
#
loop_
_entity.id
_entity.type
_entity.pdbx_description
1 polymer ?
#
loop_
_entity_poly.entity_id
_entity_poly.type
_entity_poly.pdbx_seq_one_letter_code
_entity_poly.pdbx_strand_id
1 'polypeptide(L)'
;LSASKTALLASTSAAPVDPLKQDFRKFLWLIWKHINLPDPTPTQYDIAHFLQNGPNKICIEAFRGVGKSFLTSAFVLWCLYCNPQLKIMVVSASKNRADNFVIFCQQLIQTVPELAFLKPKANQRSSRVEFDVGPAEPDQTPSVFARGIDSQLTGGRADIIVSDDVEVMNNSMTVAARDLLIEKTKE
;
A
#
# COMPACT_ATOMS: atom_id res chain seq x y z
N LEU A 1 -12.09 18.66 -4.29
CA LEU A 1 -11.92 18.89 -2.84
C LEU A 1 -11.01 17.79 -2.31
N SER A 2 -9.70 18.11 -2.20
CA SER A 2 -8.67 17.18 -1.69
C SER A 2 -8.83 17.07 -0.18
N ALA A 3 -9.36 15.96 0.31
CA ALA A 3 -9.26 15.65 1.72
C ALA A 3 -7.79 15.40 2.09
N SER A 4 -7.33 16.01 3.17
CA SER A 4 -5.97 15.80 3.67
C SER A 4 -5.77 14.34 4.04
N LYS A 5 -4.60 13.76 3.74
CA LYS A 5 -4.21 12.39 4.09
C LYS A 5 -4.45 12.07 5.56
N THR A 6 -4.26 13.05 6.43
CA THR A 6 -4.50 12.96 7.87
C THR A 6 -6.00 12.77 8.23
N ALA A 7 -6.92 13.37 7.46
CA ALA A 7 -8.36 13.24 7.69
C ALA A 7 -8.89 11.85 7.28
N LEU A 8 -8.31 11.23 6.25
CA LEU A 8 -8.66 9.88 5.81
C LEU A 8 -8.31 8.78 6.84
N LEU A 9 -7.32 9.05 7.71
CA LEU A 9 -6.83 8.08 8.70
C LEU A 9 -7.45 8.28 10.09
N ALA A 10 -8.19 9.37 10.34
CA ALA A 10 -8.78 9.66 11.63
C ALA A 10 -10.11 8.91 11.81
N SER A 11 -10.12 7.87 12.66
CA SER A 11 -11.36 7.27 13.17
C SER A 11 -11.72 7.89 14.52
N THR A 12 -12.93 8.43 14.63
CA THR A 12 -13.48 9.05 15.85
C THR A 12 -14.00 8.00 16.83
N SER A 13 -13.30 7.76 17.96
CA SER A 13 -13.91 7.35 19.23
C SER A 13 -12.89 7.48 20.38
N ALA A 14 -13.36 7.85 21.57
CA ALA A 14 -12.57 8.11 22.78
C ALA A 14 -12.12 6.82 23.53
N ALA A 15 -11.68 5.80 22.82
CA ALA A 15 -10.95 4.65 23.36
C ALA A 15 -9.46 5.00 23.52
N PRO A 16 -8.70 4.35 24.40
CA PRO A 16 -7.27 4.58 24.50
C PRO A 16 -6.65 4.47 23.10
N VAL A 17 -5.99 5.54 22.69
CA VAL A 17 -5.52 5.68 21.31
C VAL A 17 -4.42 4.64 21.08
N ASP A 18 -4.67 3.71 20.16
CA ASP A 18 -3.72 2.66 19.79
C ASP A 18 -2.41 3.28 19.26
N PRO A 19 -1.27 3.03 19.92
CA PRO A 19 0.02 3.60 19.50
C PRO A 19 0.44 3.22 18.09
N LEU A 20 -0.02 2.07 17.58
CA LEU A 20 0.25 1.61 16.21
C LEU A 20 -0.50 2.44 15.17
N LYS A 21 -1.68 2.98 15.52
CA LYS A 21 -2.44 3.89 14.64
C LYS A 21 -1.84 5.28 14.58
N GLN A 22 -1.17 5.72 15.63
CA GLN A 22 -0.61 7.07 15.71
C GLN A 22 0.70 7.25 14.94
N ASP A 23 1.53 6.22 14.89
CA ASP A 23 2.88 6.31 14.35
C ASP A 23 3.21 5.09 13.50
N PHE A 24 3.27 5.30 12.19
CA PHE A 24 3.59 4.25 11.23
C PHE A 24 4.96 3.60 11.49
N ARG A 25 5.92 4.31 12.08
CA ARG A 25 7.23 3.75 12.41
C ARG A 25 7.12 2.62 13.44
N LYS A 26 6.19 2.72 14.40
CA LYS A 26 5.92 1.65 15.38
C LYS A 26 5.30 0.43 14.70
N PHE A 27 4.35 0.66 13.80
CA PHE A 27 3.75 -0.41 13.01
C PHE A 27 4.78 -1.07 12.09
N LEU A 28 5.63 -0.29 11.43
CA LEU A 28 6.74 -0.78 10.62
C LEU A 28 7.67 -1.69 11.42
N TRP A 29 8.09 -1.25 12.62
CA TRP A 29 8.92 -2.06 13.50
C TRP A 29 8.26 -3.39 13.85
N LEU A 30 6.97 -3.40 14.16
CA LEU A 30 6.20 -4.62 14.42
C LEU A 30 6.27 -5.59 13.22
N ILE A 31 6.01 -5.10 12.01
CA ILE A 31 6.09 -5.93 10.78
C ILE A 31 7.51 -6.47 10.59
N TRP A 32 8.54 -5.62 10.74
CA TRP A 32 9.94 -6.04 10.60
C TRP A 32 10.31 -7.16 11.56
N LYS A 33 9.92 -7.05 12.81
CA LYS A 33 10.14 -8.09 13.82
C LYS A 33 9.44 -9.39 13.45
N HIS A 34 8.20 -9.30 12.98
CA HIS A 34 7.42 -10.47 12.62
C HIS A 34 8.06 -11.28 11.47
N ILE A 35 8.62 -10.60 10.46
CA ILE A 35 9.28 -11.25 9.32
C ILE A 35 10.77 -11.52 9.56
N ASN A 36 11.23 -11.40 10.80
CA ASN A 36 12.63 -11.64 11.22
C ASN A 36 13.67 -10.80 10.47
N LEU A 37 13.33 -9.57 10.12
CA LEU A 37 14.29 -8.61 9.61
C LEU A 37 15.04 -7.91 10.78
N PRO A 38 16.27 -7.41 10.53
CA PRO A 38 16.93 -6.49 11.45
C PRO A 38 16.05 -5.27 11.73
N ASP A 39 16.31 -4.56 12.83
CA ASP A 39 15.57 -3.33 13.12
C ASP A 39 15.62 -2.36 11.94
N PRO A 40 14.51 -1.64 11.66
CA PRO A 40 14.50 -0.67 10.59
C PRO A 40 15.62 0.35 10.74
N THR A 41 16.33 0.61 9.65
CA THR A 41 17.42 1.60 9.60
C THR A 41 16.85 3.03 9.73
N PRO A 42 17.69 4.04 10.10
CA PRO A 42 17.28 5.44 10.12
C PRO A 42 16.61 5.88 8.81
N THR A 43 17.18 5.51 7.65
CA THR A 43 16.61 5.81 6.33
C THR A 43 15.20 5.20 6.15
N GLN A 44 14.97 3.99 6.63
CA GLN A 44 13.65 3.35 6.57
C GLN A 44 12.64 4.07 7.48
N TYR A 45 13.06 4.53 8.64
CA TYR A 45 12.21 5.35 9.52
C TYR A 45 11.92 6.73 8.92
N ASP A 46 12.88 7.36 8.23
CA ASP A 46 12.65 8.63 7.52
C ASP A 46 11.63 8.45 6.40
N ILE A 47 11.75 7.38 5.60
CA ILE A 47 10.76 7.02 4.59
C ILE A 47 9.39 6.78 5.23
N ALA A 48 9.31 6.05 6.32
CA ALA A 48 8.07 5.78 7.02
C ALA A 48 7.42 7.07 7.54
N HIS A 49 8.22 7.97 8.13
CA HIS A 49 7.75 9.29 8.56
C HIS A 49 7.20 10.11 7.38
N PHE A 50 7.90 10.10 6.25
CA PHE A 50 7.48 10.83 5.05
C PHE A 50 6.22 10.22 4.42
N LEU A 51 6.06 8.90 4.42
CA LEU A 51 4.84 8.23 3.98
C LEU A 51 3.63 8.65 4.81
N GLN A 52 3.80 8.77 6.13
CA GLN A 52 2.73 9.17 7.03
C GLN A 52 2.39 10.66 6.93
N ASN A 53 3.40 11.53 6.97
CA ASN A 53 3.24 12.98 7.22
C ASN A 53 3.50 13.85 5.99
N GLY A 54 3.95 13.27 4.89
CA GLY A 54 4.23 13.98 3.65
C GLY A 54 2.95 14.45 2.93
N PRO A 55 3.08 15.23 1.86
CA PRO A 55 1.96 15.72 1.07
C PRO A 55 1.19 14.57 0.41
N ASN A 56 0.01 14.86 -0.16
CA ASN A 56 -0.84 13.83 -0.78
C ASN A 56 -0.19 13.14 -2.01
N LYS A 57 0.69 13.85 -2.72
CA LYS A 57 1.46 13.28 -3.83
C LYS A 57 2.92 13.28 -3.44
N ILE A 58 3.50 12.10 -3.34
CA ILE A 58 4.89 11.90 -2.95
C ILE A 58 5.61 10.98 -3.94
N CYS A 59 6.89 11.25 -4.12
CA CYS A 59 7.80 10.36 -4.82
C CYS A 59 8.96 10.03 -3.88
N ILE A 60 9.32 8.75 -3.78
CA ILE A 60 10.41 8.28 -2.94
C ILE A 60 11.46 7.62 -3.83
N GLU A 61 12.55 8.35 -4.05
CA GLU A 61 13.73 7.80 -4.68
C GLU A 61 14.68 7.26 -3.61
N ALA A 62 14.99 5.98 -3.71
CA ALA A 62 15.91 5.34 -2.77
C ALA A 62 16.70 4.24 -3.48
N PHE A 63 17.89 3.97 -2.98
CA PHE A 63 18.79 2.96 -3.51
C PHE A 63 18.14 1.55 -3.49
N ARG A 64 18.66 0.68 -4.37
CA ARG A 64 18.22 -0.73 -4.43
C ARG A 64 18.63 -1.44 -3.13
N GLY A 65 17.70 -2.21 -2.57
CA GLY A 65 17.93 -2.94 -1.32
C GLY A 65 17.46 -2.23 -0.05
N VAL A 66 17.04 -0.95 -0.10
CA VAL A 66 16.46 -0.27 1.07
C VAL A 66 15.13 -0.89 1.55
N GLY A 67 14.53 -1.79 0.77
CA GLY A 67 13.26 -2.45 1.13
C GLY A 67 12.01 -1.64 0.79
N LYS A 68 12.03 -0.85 -0.29
CA LYS A 68 10.87 -0.01 -0.71
C LYS A 68 9.55 -0.79 -0.73
N SER A 69 9.51 -1.93 -1.41
CA SER A 69 8.27 -2.73 -1.55
C SER A 69 7.79 -3.29 -0.21
N PHE A 70 8.69 -3.64 0.71
CA PHE A 70 8.32 -4.02 2.07
C PHE A 70 7.73 -2.84 2.86
N LEU A 71 8.36 -1.67 2.76
CA LEU A 71 7.88 -0.43 3.39
C LEU A 71 6.49 -0.04 2.86
N THR A 72 6.30 -0.07 1.55
CA THR A 72 5.02 0.29 0.92
C THR A 72 3.93 -0.74 1.23
N SER A 73 4.26 -2.03 1.29
CA SER A 73 3.30 -3.07 1.72
C SER A 73 2.88 -2.87 3.18
N ALA A 74 3.83 -2.59 4.08
CA ALA A 74 3.53 -2.26 5.47
C ALA A 74 2.68 -0.99 5.57
N PHE A 75 2.94 0.02 4.73
CA PHE A 75 2.15 1.25 4.70
C PHE A 75 0.71 1.02 4.23
N VAL A 76 0.50 0.22 3.19
CA VAL A 76 -0.85 -0.18 2.73
C VAL A 76 -1.63 -0.85 3.86
N LEU A 77 -1.00 -1.79 4.56
CA LEU A 77 -1.62 -2.47 5.68
C LEU A 77 -1.88 -1.54 6.86
N TRP A 78 -0.98 -0.59 7.13
CA TRP A 78 -1.19 0.42 8.16
C TRP A 78 -2.37 1.35 7.84
N CYS A 79 -2.53 1.77 6.58
CA CYS A 79 -3.67 2.55 6.15
C CYS A 79 -4.99 1.81 6.42
N LEU A 80 -5.06 0.52 6.09
CA LEU A 80 -6.23 -0.34 6.36
C LEU A 80 -6.40 -0.65 7.84
N TYR A 81 -5.32 -0.74 8.61
CA TYR A 81 -5.35 -0.87 10.06
C TYR A 81 -5.97 0.36 10.72
N CYS A 82 -5.65 1.55 10.22
CA CYS A 82 -6.23 2.81 10.68
C CYS A 82 -7.67 3.00 10.22
N ASN A 83 -7.94 2.73 8.93
CA ASN A 83 -9.26 2.86 8.31
C ASN A 83 -9.52 1.71 7.32
N PRO A 84 -10.25 0.66 7.74
CA PRO A 84 -10.55 -0.50 6.90
C PRO A 84 -11.45 -0.22 5.69
N GLN A 85 -12.06 0.97 5.59
CA GLN A 85 -12.95 1.32 4.47
C GLN A 85 -12.18 1.84 3.25
N LEU A 86 -10.89 2.12 3.38
CA LEU A 86 -10.06 2.61 2.28
C LEU A 86 -9.98 1.61 1.12
N LYS A 87 -9.91 2.15 -0.08
CA LYS A 87 -9.69 1.43 -1.34
C LYS A 87 -8.30 1.81 -1.87
N ILE A 88 -7.44 0.82 -2.01
CA ILE A 88 -6.03 1.03 -2.33
C ILE A 88 -5.68 0.30 -3.62
N MET A 89 -5.28 1.04 -4.64
CA MET A 89 -4.77 0.49 -5.89
C MET A 89 -3.24 0.41 -5.84
N VAL A 90 -2.71 -0.75 -6.18
CA VAL A 90 -1.26 -0.97 -6.31
C VAL A 90 -0.93 -1.12 -7.79
N VAL A 91 -0.08 -0.24 -8.29
CA VAL A 91 0.40 -0.24 -9.67
C VAL A 91 1.87 -0.61 -9.68
N SER A 92 2.27 -1.52 -10.55
CA SER A 92 3.67 -1.89 -10.75
C SER A 92 4.00 -2.06 -12.23
N ALA A 93 5.29 -2.16 -12.57
CA ALA A 93 5.76 -2.32 -13.95
C ALA A 93 5.15 -3.52 -14.69
N SER A 94 4.73 -4.54 -13.97
CA SER A 94 4.04 -5.70 -14.56
C SER A 94 2.97 -6.22 -13.61
N LYS A 95 1.97 -6.90 -14.18
CA LYS A 95 0.90 -7.56 -13.43
C LYS A 95 1.47 -8.51 -12.37
N ASN A 96 2.46 -9.34 -12.71
CA ASN A 96 3.05 -10.29 -11.77
C ASN A 96 3.68 -9.62 -10.54
N ARG A 97 4.33 -8.46 -10.71
CA ARG A 97 4.90 -7.71 -9.59
C ARG A 97 3.80 -7.15 -8.69
N ALA A 98 2.76 -6.57 -9.29
CA ALA A 98 1.60 -6.06 -8.56
C ALA A 98 0.87 -7.20 -7.80
N ASP A 99 0.69 -8.37 -8.43
CA ASP A 99 0.09 -9.55 -7.80
C ASP A 99 0.94 -10.03 -6.60
N ASN A 100 2.28 -10.08 -6.74
CA ASN A 100 3.18 -10.46 -5.64
C ASN A 100 3.09 -9.50 -4.45
N PHE A 101 2.92 -8.21 -4.70
CA PHE A 101 2.67 -7.22 -3.65
C PHE A 101 1.39 -7.54 -2.86
N VAL A 102 0.29 -7.82 -3.57
CA VAL A 102 -1.00 -8.18 -2.95
C VAL A 102 -0.88 -9.48 -2.15
N ILE A 103 -0.22 -10.50 -2.71
CA ILE A 103 0.03 -11.77 -2.02
C ILE A 103 0.81 -11.55 -0.73
N PHE A 104 1.85 -10.72 -0.77
CA PHE A 104 2.66 -10.42 0.42
C PHE A 104 1.83 -9.71 1.50
N CYS A 105 0.99 -8.74 1.13
CA CYS A 105 0.06 -8.11 2.07
C CYS A 105 -0.88 -9.16 2.72
N GLN A 106 -1.43 -10.08 1.95
CA GLN A 106 -2.29 -11.14 2.48
C GLN A 106 -1.52 -12.08 3.42
N GLN A 107 -0.27 -12.43 3.09
CA GLN A 107 0.58 -13.24 3.98
C GLN A 107 0.81 -12.55 5.32
N LEU A 108 1.09 -11.25 5.33
CA LEU A 108 1.22 -10.48 6.57
C LEU A 108 -0.08 -10.48 7.38
N ILE A 109 -1.23 -10.26 6.73
CA ILE A 109 -2.55 -10.34 7.41
C ILE A 109 -2.77 -11.72 8.03
N GLN A 110 -2.33 -12.80 7.37
CA GLN A 110 -2.52 -14.17 7.87
C GLN A 110 -1.61 -14.49 9.05
N THR A 111 -0.41 -13.93 9.10
CA THR A 111 0.64 -14.35 10.03
C THR A 111 0.85 -13.37 11.18
N VAL A 112 0.65 -12.06 10.99
CA VAL A 112 0.81 -11.04 12.04
C VAL A 112 -0.42 -11.03 12.96
N PRO A 113 -0.28 -11.34 14.26
CA PRO A 113 -1.43 -11.42 15.17
C PRO A 113 -2.25 -10.12 15.24
N GLU A 114 -1.59 -8.97 15.26
CA GLU A 114 -2.21 -7.65 15.33
C GLU A 114 -3.06 -7.32 14.11
N LEU A 115 -2.82 -8.00 12.97
CA LEU A 115 -3.57 -7.85 11.73
C LEU A 115 -4.70 -8.88 11.60
N ALA A 116 -4.90 -9.77 12.56
CA ALA A 116 -5.87 -10.86 12.45
C ALA A 116 -7.30 -10.36 12.19
N PHE A 117 -7.67 -9.18 12.68
CA PHE A 117 -9.00 -8.59 12.45
C PHE A 117 -9.21 -8.14 10.99
N LEU A 118 -8.14 -7.94 10.22
CA LEU A 118 -8.20 -7.61 8.80
C LEU A 118 -8.40 -8.84 7.90
N LYS A 119 -8.34 -10.06 8.43
CA LYS A 119 -8.54 -11.28 7.63
C LYS A 119 -9.90 -11.22 6.90
N PRO A 120 -9.93 -11.48 5.58
CA PRO A 120 -11.18 -11.54 4.82
C PRO A 120 -12.17 -12.53 5.44
N LYS A 121 -13.43 -12.17 5.45
CA LYS A 121 -14.54 -13.09 5.81
C LYS A 121 -14.81 -14.05 4.65
N ALA A 122 -15.51 -15.16 4.93
CA ALA A 122 -15.77 -16.20 3.94
C ALA A 122 -16.53 -15.71 2.68
N ASN A 123 -17.30 -14.64 2.82
CA ASN A 123 -18.09 -14.04 1.73
C ASN A 123 -17.38 -12.82 1.08
N GLN A 124 -16.15 -12.52 1.46
CA GLN A 124 -15.37 -11.41 0.91
C GLN A 124 -14.36 -11.89 -0.13
N ARG A 125 -13.94 -10.96 -1.01
CA ARG A 125 -12.91 -11.27 -2.02
C ARG A 125 -11.59 -11.61 -1.36
N SER A 126 -10.93 -12.67 -1.84
CA SER A 126 -9.60 -13.07 -1.42
C SER A 126 -8.94 -13.82 -2.57
N SER A 127 -8.33 -13.08 -3.48
CA SER A 127 -7.64 -13.62 -4.66
C SER A 127 -6.20 -13.12 -4.72
N ARG A 128 -5.42 -13.63 -5.67
CA ARG A 128 -4.03 -13.19 -5.88
C ARG A 128 -3.92 -11.74 -6.36
N VAL A 129 -4.97 -11.17 -6.91
CA VAL A 129 -4.96 -9.85 -7.54
C VAL A 129 -5.70 -8.80 -6.74
N GLU A 130 -6.58 -9.23 -5.83
CA GLU A 130 -7.41 -8.34 -5.01
C GLU A 130 -7.96 -9.03 -3.79
N PHE A 131 -8.20 -8.26 -2.73
CA PHE A 131 -8.87 -8.75 -1.52
C PHE A 131 -9.62 -7.64 -0.79
N ASP A 132 -10.60 -8.07 0.01
CA ASP A 132 -11.26 -7.22 0.99
C ASP A 132 -10.68 -7.49 2.37
N VAL A 133 -10.68 -6.48 3.25
CA VAL A 133 -10.38 -6.69 4.67
C VAL A 133 -11.64 -6.97 5.45
N GLY A 134 -11.56 -7.78 6.52
CA GLY A 134 -12.69 -8.27 7.30
C GLY A 134 -13.69 -7.19 7.74
N PRO A 135 -13.25 -6.04 8.25
CA PRO A 135 -14.14 -4.96 8.68
C PRO A 135 -14.70 -4.10 7.53
N ALA A 136 -14.23 -4.28 6.28
CA ALA A 136 -14.73 -3.49 5.16
C ALA A 136 -16.22 -3.76 4.90
N GLU A 137 -16.96 -2.70 4.61
CA GLU A 137 -18.34 -2.79 4.13
C GLU A 137 -18.40 -3.31 2.70
N PRO A 138 -19.50 -3.95 2.28
CA PRO A 138 -19.65 -4.41 0.91
C PRO A 138 -19.54 -3.26 -0.09
N ASP A 139 -18.67 -3.41 -1.09
CA ASP A 139 -18.44 -2.44 -2.16
C ASP A 139 -18.11 -3.17 -3.47
N GLN A 140 -18.31 -2.49 -4.60
CA GLN A 140 -17.87 -3.01 -5.91
C GLN A 140 -16.35 -3.00 -6.04
N THR A 141 -15.68 -2.05 -5.37
CA THR A 141 -14.21 -1.92 -5.36
C THR A 141 -13.60 -2.69 -4.19
N PRO A 142 -12.58 -3.53 -4.41
CA PRO A 142 -11.87 -4.23 -3.32
C PRO A 142 -11.15 -3.27 -2.39
N SER A 143 -10.82 -3.74 -1.18
CA SER A 143 -9.97 -2.96 -0.25
C SER A 143 -8.55 -2.76 -0.81
N VAL A 144 -7.99 -3.79 -1.44
CA VAL A 144 -6.70 -3.71 -2.16
C VAL A 144 -6.83 -4.42 -3.49
N PHE A 145 -6.32 -3.82 -4.55
CA PHE A 145 -6.28 -4.45 -5.88
C PHE A 145 -5.03 -4.05 -6.66
N ALA A 146 -4.52 -5.01 -7.43
CA ALA A 146 -3.30 -4.90 -8.22
C ALA A 146 -3.57 -4.55 -9.68
N ARG A 147 -2.74 -3.69 -10.27
CA ARG A 147 -2.74 -3.39 -11.71
C ARG A 147 -1.29 -3.33 -12.22
N GLY A 148 -1.06 -3.86 -13.40
CA GLY A 148 0.15 -3.55 -14.16
C GLY A 148 0.00 -2.20 -14.85
N ILE A 149 1.08 -1.43 -14.96
CA ILE A 149 1.06 -0.10 -15.64
C ILE A 149 0.59 -0.20 -17.10
N ASP A 150 0.75 -1.36 -17.72
CA ASP A 150 0.30 -1.62 -19.09
C ASP A 150 -1.17 -2.04 -19.19
N SER A 151 -1.84 -2.28 -18.05
CA SER A 151 -3.27 -2.59 -18.02
C SER A 151 -4.10 -1.30 -17.99
N GLN A 152 -5.39 -1.41 -18.28
CA GLN A 152 -6.31 -0.31 -18.11
C GLN A 152 -6.40 0.08 -16.63
N LEU A 153 -5.97 1.28 -16.28
CA LEU A 153 -6.00 1.81 -14.91
C LEU A 153 -7.36 2.43 -14.58
N THR A 154 -8.11 2.83 -15.61
CA THR A 154 -9.46 3.40 -15.48
C THR A 154 -10.49 2.33 -15.07
N GLY A 155 -11.51 2.73 -14.30
CA GLY A 155 -12.64 1.88 -13.91
C GLY A 155 -12.61 1.39 -12.45
N GLY A 156 -11.54 1.62 -11.70
CA GLY A 156 -11.48 1.40 -10.25
C GLY A 156 -11.45 2.73 -9.49
N ARG A 157 -12.25 2.85 -8.44
CA ARG A 157 -12.14 3.99 -7.50
C ARG A 157 -11.12 3.63 -6.44
N ALA A 158 -10.13 4.49 -6.21
CA ALA A 158 -9.15 4.31 -5.15
C ALA A 158 -8.97 5.60 -4.34
N ASP A 159 -8.89 5.46 -3.03
CA ASP A 159 -8.55 6.55 -2.12
C ASP A 159 -7.04 6.79 -2.11
N ILE A 160 -6.27 5.71 -2.30
CA ILE A 160 -4.81 5.72 -2.34
C ILE A 160 -4.33 4.92 -3.55
N ILE A 161 -3.39 5.49 -4.28
CA ILE A 161 -2.67 4.79 -5.35
C ILE A 161 -1.20 4.67 -4.94
N VAL A 162 -0.71 3.43 -4.92
CA VAL A 162 0.69 3.10 -4.65
C VAL A 162 1.34 2.63 -5.94
N SER A 163 2.26 3.43 -6.47
CA SER A 163 3.08 3.06 -7.63
C SER A 163 4.41 2.48 -7.14
N ASP A 164 4.56 1.15 -7.21
CA ASP A 164 5.77 0.45 -6.75
C ASP A 164 6.58 -0.04 -7.95
N ASP A 165 7.75 0.58 -8.15
CA ASP A 165 8.74 0.22 -9.19
C ASP A 165 8.11 0.15 -10.60
N VAL A 166 7.35 1.19 -10.97
CA VAL A 166 6.63 1.27 -12.25
C VAL A 166 7.56 1.49 -13.44
N GLU A 167 8.73 2.11 -13.21
CA GLU A 167 9.75 2.35 -14.21
C GLU A 167 10.76 1.21 -14.21
N VAL A 168 10.90 0.54 -15.36
CA VAL A 168 11.87 -0.54 -15.59
C VAL A 168 12.57 -0.33 -16.93
N MET A 169 13.72 -0.97 -17.14
CA MET A 169 14.49 -0.82 -18.37
C MET A 169 13.64 -1.03 -19.63
N ASN A 170 12.73 -2.01 -19.63
CA ASN A 170 11.90 -2.32 -20.80
C ASN A 170 10.91 -1.21 -21.18
N ASN A 171 10.50 -0.35 -20.23
CA ASN A 171 9.52 0.72 -20.48
C ASN A 171 10.11 2.13 -20.37
N SER A 172 11.42 2.27 -20.17
CA SER A 172 12.09 3.56 -20.01
C SER A 172 13.36 3.74 -20.84
N MET A 173 13.80 2.72 -21.63
CA MET A 173 15.05 2.81 -22.40
C MET A 173 14.99 3.80 -23.57
N THR A 174 13.83 4.00 -24.20
CA THR A 174 13.68 4.91 -25.34
C THR A 174 12.85 6.13 -24.95
N VAL A 175 13.02 7.24 -25.68
CA VAL A 175 12.22 8.45 -25.48
C VAL A 175 10.73 8.13 -25.63
N ALA A 176 10.36 7.41 -26.70
CA ALA A 176 8.98 7.03 -26.95
C ALA A 176 8.39 6.15 -25.84
N ALA A 177 9.18 5.24 -25.23
CA ALA A 177 8.73 4.41 -24.12
C ALA A 177 8.50 5.26 -22.86
N ARG A 178 9.37 6.24 -22.58
CA ARG A 178 9.20 7.17 -21.46
C ARG A 178 7.97 8.08 -21.64
N ASP A 179 7.76 8.59 -22.85
CA ASP A 179 6.59 9.43 -23.16
C ASP A 179 5.30 8.65 -22.96
N LEU A 180 5.24 7.39 -23.41
CA LEU A 180 4.10 6.50 -23.18
C LEU A 180 3.87 6.21 -21.69
N LEU A 181 4.94 6.00 -20.91
CA LEU A 181 4.84 5.80 -19.46
C LEU A 181 4.29 7.04 -18.77
N ILE A 182 4.77 8.23 -19.15
CA ILE A 182 4.26 9.53 -18.62
C ILE A 182 2.77 9.70 -18.94
N GLU A 183 2.35 9.33 -20.14
CA GLU A 183 0.95 9.43 -20.55
C GLU A 183 0.07 8.53 -19.69
N LYS A 184 0.47 7.25 -19.49
CA LYS A 184 -0.24 6.30 -18.63
C LYS A 184 -0.30 6.72 -17.15
N THR A 185 0.65 7.48 -16.66
CA THR A 185 0.64 7.97 -15.27
C THR A 185 -0.21 9.23 -15.07
N LYS A 186 -0.75 9.82 -16.12
CA LYS A 186 -1.69 10.97 -16.05
C LYS A 186 -3.15 10.54 -15.94
N GLU A 187 -3.48 9.30 -16.29
CA GLU A 187 -4.82 8.71 -16.12
C GLU A 187 -5.13 8.39 -14.64
#